data_6469bd78e9a12167fa256228dadf6e3d
#
_entry.id   6469bd78e9a12167fa256228dadf6e3d
#
_cell.length_a   1.000
_cell.length_b   1.000
_cell.length_c   1.000
_cell.angle_alpha   90.00
_cell.angle_beta   90.00
_cell.angle_gamma   90.00
#
_symmetry.space_group_name_H-M   'P 1'
#
loop_
_entity.id
_entity.type
_entity.pdbx_description
1 polymer ?
#
loop_
_entity_poly.entity_id
_entity_poly.type
_entity_poly.pdbx_seq_one_letter_code
_entity_poly.pdbx_strand_id
1 'polypeptide(L)'
;CNTMDKSKKLIIVIILLVVIIGGVSFYAFHQAKENKEMSELFAVEKLEMENEYTTFATQYDELQIQINNDSLREKLESEKLKTQRLLEELRQVKTSNAAEIMRLKKELKTVRAVLRTYVIQIDSLNKLNQALAEENQEVKQKYTQATRQINNLSQEKKNLNEKVTLAAQLDATAISVEPRNKRGKTAKKVKDVKKIAISFTIVKNITAKTGERTLYIRIAKPDNDILTKNPSNTFPYENRSLVYSIKKYIEYTGEEQNVTVYWDVEEYLPAGTYHVYIFADGTMIGQQAFSMK
;
A
#
# COMPACT_ATOMS: atom_id res chain seq x y z
N CYS A 1 -33.64 -90.96 79.39
CA CYS A 1 -32.47 -90.90 78.45
C CYS A 1 -32.64 -89.81 77.34
N ASN A 2 -33.60 -88.89 77.47
CA ASN A 2 -33.90 -87.90 76.40
C ASN A 2 -33.47 -86.48 76.66
N THR A 3 -32.93 -86.18 77.87
CA THR A 3 -32.50 -84.83 78.32
C THR A 3 -31.08 -84.55 77.87
N MET A 4 -30.17 -85.59 77.82
CA MET A 4 -28.77 -85.36 77.36
C MET A 4 -28.66 -85.08 75.87
N ASP A 5 -29.65 -85.50 75.04
CA ASP A 5 -29.65 -85.27 73.58
C ASP A 5 -30.07 -83.86 73.23
N LYS A 6 -30.97 -83.19 73.97
CA LYS A 6 -31.38 -81.80 73.82
C LYS A 6 -30.24 -80.80 74.15
N SER A 7 -29.48 -81.06 75.24
CA SER A 7 -28.35 -80.18 75.61
C SER A 7 -27.19 -80.18 74.61
N LYS A 8 -26.89 -81.37 74.02
CA LYS A 8 -25.88 -81.52 72.98
C LYS A 8 -26.29 -80.82 71.69
N LYS A 9 -27.56 -80.95 71.29
CA LYS A 9 -28.08 -80.15 70.13
C LYS A 9 -28.02 -78.64 70.36
N LEU A 10 -28.32 -78.22 71.57
CA LEU A 10 -28.26 -76.78 71.93
C LEU A 10 -26.80 -76.28 71.90
N ILE A 11 -25.80 -77.06 72.39
CA ILE A 11 -24.39 -76.73 72.30
C ILE A 11 -23.89 -76.61 70.83
N ILE A 12 -24.29 -77.55 69.95
CA ILE A 12 -23.95 -77.52 68.53
C ILE A 12 -24.52 -76.31 67.86
N VAL A 13 -25.76 -75.91 68.15
CA VAL A 13 -26.40 -74.69 67.65
C VAL A 13 -25.65 -73.43 68.11
N ILE A 14 -25.22 -73.37 69.38
CA ILE A 14 -24.43 -72.31 69.92
C ILE A 14 -23.06 -72.18 69.27
N ILE A 15 -22.36 -73.30 69.08
CA ILE A 15 -21.08 -73.34 68.35
C ILE A 15 -21.27 -72.87 66.88
N LEU A 16 -22.29 -73.29 66.19
CA LEU A 16 -22.58 -72.87 64.85
C LEU A 16 -22.90 -71.37 64.78
N LEU A 17 -23.62 -70.83 65.73
CA LEU A 17 -23.96 -69.40 65.83
C LEU A 17 -22.70 -68.56 66.11
N VAL A 18 -21.77 -69.02 66.96
CA VAL A 18 -20.48 -68.38 67.24
C VAL A 18 -19.59 -68.36 66.00
N VAL A 19 -19.57 -69.47 65.20
CA VAL A 19 -18.84 -69.54 63.92
C VAL A 19 -19.42 -68.56 62.87
N ILE A 20 -20.75 -68.50 62.80
CA ILE A 20 -21.41 -67.51 61.90
C ILE A 20 -21.13 -66.06 62.30
N ILE A 21 -21.22 -65.72 63.63
CA ILE A 21 -20.91 -64.42 64.13
C ILE A 21 -19.43 -64.06 63.90
N GLY A 22 -18.52 -65.00 64.14
CA GLY A 22 -17.09 -64.86 63.86
C GLY A 22 -16.82 -64.61 62.37
N GLY A 23 -17.47 -65.36 61.48
CA GLY A 23 -17.37 -65.19 60.04
C GLY A 23 -17.90 -63.83 59.55
N VAL A 24 -19.07 -63.44 60.05
CA VAL A 24 -19.63 -62.10 59.75
C VAL A 24 -18.76 -60.95 60.28
N SER A 25 -18.24 -61.10 61.51
CA SER A 25 -17.35 -60.10 62.10
C SER A 25 -16.00 -59.97 61.36
N PHE A 26 -15.42 -61.10 60.94
CA PHE A 26 -14.22 -61.13 60.14
C PHE A 26 -14.45 -60.48 58.74
N TYR A 27 -15.56 -60.86 58.11
CA TYR A 27 -15.93 -60.25 56.79
C TYR A 27 -16.17 -58.72 56.93
N ALA A 28 -16.91 -58.32 57.98
CA ALA A 28 -17.15 -56.90 58.23
C ALA A 28 -15.86 -56.13 58.53
N PHE A 29 -14.94 -56.72 59.30
CA PHE A 29 -13.62 -56.11 59.59
C PHE A 29 -12.76 -56.01 58.31
N HIS A 30 -12.71 -57.06 57.47
CA HIS A 30 -11.98 -57.04 56.23
C HIS A 30 -12.53 -56.00 55.26
N GLN A 31 -13.84 -55.95 55.14
CA GLN A 31 -14.50 -54.93 54.29
C GLN A 31 -14.33 -53.50 54.83
N ALA A 32 -14.35 -53.31 56.16
CA ALA A 32 -14.09 -51.99 56.75
C ALA A 32 -12.64 -51.53 56.49
N LYS A 33 -11.67 -52.47 56.49
CA LYS A 33 -10.27 -52.19 56.19
C LYS A 33 -10.10 -51.80 54.72
N GLU A 34 -10.65 -52.59 53.79
CA GLU A 34 -10.65 -52.27 52.35
C GLU A 34 -11.32 -50.89 52.02
N ASN A 35 -12.45 -50.65 52.65
CA ASN A 35 -13.14 -49.35 52.50
C ASN A 35 -12.32 -48.16 53.01
N LYS A 36 -11.55 -48.36 54.13
CA LYS A 36 -10.68 -47.35 54.67
C LYS A 36 -9.49 -47.10 53.73
N GLU A 37 -8.81 -48.13 53.26
CA GLU A 37 -7.69 -48.01 52.29
C GLU A 37 -8.18 -47.36 50.99
N MET A 38 -9.35 -47.72 50.48
CA MET A 38 -9.93 -47.09 49.31
C MET A 38 -10.27 -45.61 49.53
N SER A 39 -10.82 -45.25 50.72
CA SER A 39 -11.10 -43.87 51.10
C SER A 39 -9.83 -43.01 51.22
N GLU A 40 -8.75 -43.55 51.76
CA GLU A 40 -7.44 -42.89 51.81
C GLU A 40 -6.87 -42.67 50.43
N LEU A 41 -6.97 -43.67 49.53
CA LEU A 41 -6.54 -43.53 48.12
C LEU A 41 -7.32 -42.44 47.42
N PHE A 42 -8.65 -42.40 47.55
CA PHE A 42 -9.49 -41.36 46.97
C PHE A 42 -9.26 -39.97 47.58
N ALA A 43 -8.81 -39.88 48.85
CA ALA A 43 -8.43 -38.64 49.45
C ALA A 43 -7.18 -38.03 48.78
N VAL A 44 -6.16 -38.86 48.51
CA VAL A 44 -4.97 -38.43 47.77
C VAL A 44 -5.31 -38.02 46.33
N GLU A 45 -6.09 -38.85 45.62
CA GLU A 45 -6.51 -38.56 44.28
C GLU A 45 -7.35 -37.27 44.18
N LYS A 46 -8.23 -37.03 45.15
CA LYS A 46 -9.01 -35.80 45.25
C LYS A 46 -8.12 -34.59 45.38
N LEU A 47 -7.08 -34.63 46.25
CA LEU A 47 -6.14 -33.55 46.43
C LEU A 47 -5.35 -33.25 45.14
N GLU A 48 -4.92 -34.29 44.43
CA GLU A 48 -4.23 -34.14 43.16
C GLU A 48 -5.12 -33.48 42.12
N MET A 49 -6.39 -33.92 42.00
CA MET A 49 -7.38 -33.31 41.10
C MET A 49 -7.69 -31.85 41.47
N GLU A 50 -7.77 -31.50 42.76
CA GLU A 50 -7.97 -30.10 43.20
C GLU A 50 -6.81 -29.20 42.73
N ASN A 51 -5.58 -29.68 42.87
CA ASN A 51 -4.38 -28.97 42.41
C ASN A 51 -4.40 -28.79 40.88
N GLU A 52 -4.78 -29.84 40.11
CA GLU A 52 -4.88 -29.73 38.64
C GLU A 52 -5.98 -28.76 38.21
N TYR A 53 -7.17 -28.81 38.78
CA TYR A 53 -8.25 -27.85 38.45
C TYR A 53 -7.84 -26.41 38.77
N THR A 54 -7.16 -26.19 39.90
CA THR A 54 -6.65 -24.87 40.25
C THR A 54 -5.60 -24.39 39.27
N THR A 55 -4.69 -25.26 38.86
CA THR A 55 -3.66 -24.96 37.86
C THR A 55 -4.28 -24.62 36.53
N PHE A 56 -5.29 -25.38 36.08
CA PHE A 56 -5.97 -25.09 34.80
C PHE A 56 -6.74 -23.79 34.82
N ALA A 57 -7.41 -23.45 35.95
CA ALA A 57 -8.05 -22.15 36.09
C ALA A 57 -7.07 -20.99 35.96
N THR A 58 -5.87 -21.10 36.55
CA THR A 58 -4.80 -20.12 36.40
C THR A 58 -4.27 -20.05 34.97
N GLN A 59 -4.09 -21.18 34.31
CA GLN A 59 -3.64 -21.22 32.92
C GLN A 59 -4.66 -20.55 31.96
N TYR A 60 -5.96 -20.69 32.22
CA TYR A 60 -6.98 -19.96 31.45
C TYR A 60 -6.83 -18.45 31.61
N ASP A 61 -6.51 -17.95 32.81
CA ASP A 61 -6.25 -16.53 33.05
C ASP A 61 -5.00 -16.05 32.29
N GLU A 62 -3.93 -16.81 32.33
CA GLU A 62 -2.69 -16.50 31.62
C GLU A 62 -2.91 -16.44 30.10
N LEU A 63 -3.70 -17.39 29.53
CA LEU A 63 -4.03 -17.40 28.12
C LEU A 63 -4.89 -16.20 27.71
N GLN A 64 -5.81 -15.77 28.58
CA GLN A 64 -6.64 -14.58 28.30
C GLN A 64 -5.81 -13.30 28.15
N ILE A 65 -4.73 -13.15 28.92
CA ILE A 65 -3.83 -11.98 28.86
C ILE A 65 -3.10 -11.94 27.51
N GLN A 66 -2.79 -13.11 26.92
CA GLN A 66 -2.04 -13.22 25.68
C GLN A 66 -2.85 -12.97 24.42
N ILE A 67 -4.18 -12.81 24.55
CA ILE A 67 -5.09 -12.76 23.41
C ILE A 67 -5.72 -11.38 23.28
N ASN A 68 -5.69 -10.85 22.06
CA ASN A 68 -6.41 -9.64 21.67
C ASN A 68 -7.59 -9.97 20.76
N ASN A 69 -8.34 -11.05 21.08
CA ASN A 69 -9.52 -11.50 20.33
C ASN A 69 -10.67 -11.73 21.31
N ASP A 70 -11.69 -10.89 21.24
CA ASP A 70 -12.80 -10.88 22.21
C ASP A 70 -13.59 -12.19 22.19
N SER A 71 -13.84 -12.78 21.04
CA SER A 71 -14.57 -14.06 20.92
C SER A 71 -13.81 -15.23 21.56
N LEU A 72 -12.50 -15.26 21.41
CA LEU A 72 -11.66 -16.29 22.01
C LEU A 72 -11.52 -16.08 23.53
N ARG A 73 -11.44 -14.82 23.96
CA ARG A 73 -11.41 -14.44 25.37
C ARG A 73 -12.69 -14.87 26.08
N GLU A 74 -13.86 -14.65 25.48
CA GLU A 74 -15.15 -15.08 26.02
C GLU A 74 -15.24 -16.60 26.17
N LYS A 75 -14.76 -17.36 25.19
CA LYS A 75 -14.69 -18.83 25.27
C LYS A 75 -13.78 -19.30 26.40
N LEU A 76 -12.60 -18.70 26.55
CA LEU A 76 -11.67 -19.03 27.64
C LEU A 76 -12.29 -18.73 29.00
N GLU A 77 -12.99 -17.60 29.15
CA GLU A 77 -13.68 -17.28 30.39
C GLU A 77 -14.79 -18.30 30.72
N SER A 78 -15.55 -18.72 29.72
CA SER A 78 -16.57 -19.75 29.89
C SER A 78 -15.98 -21.09 30.36
N GLU A 79 -14.85 -21.51 29.76
CA GLU A 79 -14.16 -22.76 30.16
C GLU A 79 -13.49 -22.64 31.55
N LYS A 80 -12.95 -21.46 31.89
CA LYS A 80 -12.45 -21.16 33.24
C LYS A 80 -13.57 -21.28 34.29
N LEU A 81 -14.70 -20.64 34.07
CA LEU A 81 -15.85 -20.72 34.97
C LEU A 81 -16.36 -22.16 35.14
N LYS A 82 -16.37 -22.94 34.06
CA LYS A 82 -16.68 -24.37 34.11
C LYS A 82 -15.67 -25.12 34.98
N THR A 83 -14.38 -24.86 34.80
CA THR A 83 -13.29 -25.48 35.58
C THR A 83 -13.40 -25.14 37.04
N GLN A 84 -13.69 -23.87 37.40
CA GLN A 84 -13.91 -23.44 38.78
C GLN A 84 -15.14 -24.11 39.39
N ARG A 85 -16.22 -24.27 38.64
CA ARG A 85 -17.43 -24.98 39.10
C ARG A 85 -17.12 -26.46 39.42
N LEU A 86 -16.37 -27.14 38.56
CA LEU A 86 -15.97 -28.52 38.75
C LEU A 86 -15.03 -28.67 39.95
N LEU A 87 -14.16 -27.69 40.21
CA LEU A 87 -13.32 -27.64 41.38
C LEU A 87 -14.15 -27.53 42.69
N GLU A 88 -15.13 -26.64 42.68
CA GLU A 88 -16.00 -26.47 43.87
C GLU A 88 -16.86 -27.72 44.10
N GLU A 89 -17.37 -28.34 43.05
CA GLU A 89 -18.08 -29.61 43.15
C GLU A 89 -17.18 -30.71 43.70
N LEU A 90 -15.91 -30.82 43.24
CA LEU A 90 -14.94 -31.77 43.75
C LEU A 90 -14.68 -31.57 45.25
N ARG A 91 -14.56 -30.33 45.75
CA ARG A 91 -14.34 -30.01 47.18
C ARG A 91 -15.47 -30.52 48.05
N GLN A 92 -16.71 -30.48 47.53
CA GLN A 92 -17.90 -30.92 48.27
C GLN A 92 -18.10 -32.45 48.27
N VAL A 93 -17.47 -33.20 47.35
CA VAL A 93 -17.59 -34.65 47.25
C VAL A 93 -16.88 -35.31 48.40
N LYS A 94 -17.59 -36.27 49.07
CA LYS A 94 -17.01 -37.15 50.11
C LYS A 94 -16.07 -38.15 49.46
N THR A 95 -14.96 -38.46 50.14
CA THR A 95 -13.97 -39.47 49.67
C THR A 95 -14.55 -40.90 49.57
N SER A 96 -15.67 -41.17 50.21
CA SER A 96 -16.39 -42.44 50.08
C SER A 96 -17.29 -42.52 48.78
N ASN A 97 -17.46 -41.43 48.04
CA ASN A 97 -18.28 -41.44 46.84
C ASN A 97 -17.41 -41.67 45.60
N ALA A 98 -16.99 -42.91 45.40
CA ALA A 98 -16.12 -43.32 44.30
C ALA A 98 -16.70 -42.99 42.89
N ALA A 99 -18.00 -43.13 42.71
CA ALA A 99 -18.64 -42.84 41.44
C ALA A 99 -18.51 -41.40 41.02
N GLU A 100 -18.67 -40.47 41.94
CA GLU A 100 -18.57 -39.02 41.71
C GLU A 100 -17.11 -38.57 41.48
N ILE A 101 -16.18 -39.13 42.23
CA ILE A 101 -14.75 -38.90 42.01
C ILE A 101 -14.34 -39.37 40.62
N MET A 102 -14.77 -40.52 40.16
CA MET A 102 -14.49 -41.03 38.83
C MET A 102 -15.14 -40.19 37.70
N ARG A 103 -16.35 -39.64 37.93
CA ARG A 103 -16.99 -38.72 37.02
C ARG A 103 -16.15 -37.46 36.89
N LEU A 104 -15.77 -36.82 38.00
CA LEU A 104 -14.98 -35.59 37.99
C LEU A 104 -13.58 -35.81 37.40
N LYS A 105 -12.98 -36.99 37.57
CA LYS A 105 -11.72 -37.35 36.92
C LYS A 105 -11.86 -37.40 35.40
N LYS A 106 -13.00 -37.87 34.89
CA LYS A 106 -13.29 -37.89 33.45
C LYS A 106 -13.47 -36.42 32.93
N GLU A 107 -14.17 -35.58 33.71
CA GLU A 107 -14.31 -34.17 33.36
C GLU A 107 -12.95 -33.44 33.34
N LEU A 108 -12.08 -33.70 34.34
CA LEU A 108 -10.72 -33.16 34.40
C LEU A 108 -9.91 -33.50 33.13
N LYS A 109 -10.02 -34.76 32.64
CA LYS A 109 -9.39 -35.16 31.39
C LYS A 109 -9.91 -34.37 30.20
N THR A 110 -11.21 -34.04 30.19
CA THR A 110 -11.82 -33.20 29.15
C THR A 110 -11.32 -31.77 29.22
N VAL A 111 -11.29 -31.18 30.43
CA VAL A 111 -10.75 -29.82 30.65
C VAL A 111 -9.30 -29.74 30.18
N ARG A 112 -8.47 -30.72 30.50
CA ARG A 112 -7.06 -30.81 30.05
C ARG A 112 -6.96 -30.82 28.52
N ALA A 113 -7.79 -31.60 27.85
CA ALA A 113 -7.81 -31.69 26.38
C ALA A 113 -8.25 -30.36 25.73
N VAL A 114 -9.27 -29.71 26.27
CA VAL A 114 -9.76 -28.40 25.81
C VAL A 114 -8.70 -27.33 25.99
N LEU A 115 -8.08 -27.25 27.17
CA LEU A 115 -6.99 -26.30 27.46
C LEU A 115 -5.84 -26.46 26.48
N ARG A 116 -5.39 -27.71 26.23
CA ARG A 116 -4.34 -27.99 25.26
C ARG A 116 -4.71 -27.49 23.86
N THR A 117 -5.97 -27.63 23.45
CA THR A 117 -6.45 -27.14 22.15
C THR A 117 -6.34 -25.61 22.07
N TYR A 118 -6.72 -24.90 23.15
CA TYR A 118 -6.59 -23.43 23.17
C TYR A 118 -5.14 -22.98 23.15
N VAL A 119 -4.24 -23.63 23.87
CA VAL A 119 -2.80 -23.33 23.80
C VAL A 119 -2.28 -23.40 22.36
N ILE A 120 -2.59 -24.50 21.66
CA ILE A 120 -2.18 -24.68 20.26
C ILE A 120 -2.78 -23.60 19.35
N GLN A 121 -4.06 -23.24 19.53
CA GLN A 121 -4.72 -22.22 18.75
C GLN A 121 -4.08 -20.84 18.98
N ILE A 122 -3.78 -20.49 20.23
CA ILE A 122 -3.15 -19.21 20.59
C ILE A 122 -1.74 -19.11 20.02
N ASP A 123 -0.94 -20.17 20.14
CA ASP A 123 0.40 -20.23 19.55
C ASP A 123 0.36 -20.05 18.03
N SER A 124 -0.62 -20.69 17.37
CA SER A 124 -0.82 -20.56 15.93
C SER A 124 -1.21 -19.13 15.54
N LEU A 125 -2.14 -18.52 16.28
CA LEU A 125 -2.56 -17.13 16.05
C LEU A 125 -1.42 -16.13 16.27
N ASN A 126 -0.61 -16.33 17.31
CA ASN A 126 0.54 -15.46 17.60
C ASN A 126 1.59 -15.55 16.48
N LYS A 127 1.91 -16.75 16.01
CA LYS A 127 2.80 -16.96 14.85
C LYS A 127 2.26 -16.31 13.59
N LEU A 128 0.97 -16.44 13.32
CA LEU A 128 0.33 -15.81 12.16
C LEU A 128 0.37 -14.28 12.27
N ASN A 129 0.06 -13.74 13.44
CA ASN A 129 0.11 -12.29 13.67
C ASN A 129 1.52 -11.72 13.48
N GLN A 130 2.54 -12.45 13.95
CA GLN A 130 3.93 -12.06 13.74
C GLN A 130 4.30 -12.09 12.25
N ALA A 131 3.97 -13.15 11.54
CA ALA A 131 4.22 -13.26 10.10
C ALA A 131 3.51 -12.15 9.31
N LEU A 132 2.25 -11.85 9.64
CA LEU A 132 1.49 -10.76 9.04
C LEU A 132 2.09 -9.38 9.35
N ALA A 133 2.64 -9.18 10.55
CA ALA A 133 3.31 -7.93 10.92
C ALA A 133 4.60 -7.74 10.10
N GLU A 134 5.39 -8.79 9.93
CA GLU A 134 6.61 -8.79 9.11
C GLU A 134 6.26 -8.53 7.62
N GLU A 135 5.27 -9.23 7.07
CA GLU A 135 4.78 -9.01 5.71
C GLU A 135 4.29 -7.57 5.50
N ASN A 136 3.48 -7.04 6.42
CA ASN A 136 3.03 -5.65 6.35
C ASN A 136 4.20 -4.65 6.33
N GLN A 137 5.23 -4.91 7.13
CA GLN A 137 6.41 -4.06 7.14
C GLN A 137 7.16 -4.13 5.81
N GLU A 138 7.32 -5.32 5.24
CA GLU A 138 7.95 -5.51 3.94
C GLU A 138 7.16 -4.83 2.81
N VAL A 139 5.83 -5.01 2.79
CA VAL A 139 4.94 -4.35 1.82
C VAL A 139 5.03 -2.83 1.93
N LYS A 140 5.03 -2.27 3.14
CA LYS A 140 5.22 -0.82 3.36
C LYS A 140 6.56 -0.32 2.83
N GLN A 141 7.65 -1.08 3.03
CA GLN A 141 8.96 -0.72 2.51
C GLN A 141 8.97 -0.74 0.96
N LYS A 142 8.44 -1.80 0.35
CA LYS A 142 8.31 -1.91 -1.11
C LYS A 142 7.46 -0.79 -1.69
N TYR A 143 6.32 -0.48 -1.05
CA TYR A 143 5.45 0.62 -1.46
C TYR A 143 6.19 1.97 -1.41
N THR A 144 6.92 2.24 -0.33
CA THR A 144 7.70 3.48 -0.18
C THR A 144 8.80 3.58 -1.25
N GLN A 145 9.50 2.48 -1.53
CA GLN A 145 10.52 2.43 -2.58
C GLN A 145 9.91 2.65 -3.97
N ALA A 146 8.80 1.98 -4.28
CA ALA A 146 8.09 2.14 -5.55
C ALA A 146 7.61 3.59 -5.74
N THR A 147 7.05 4.21 -4.70
CA THR A 147 6.62 5.60 -4.75
C THR A 147 7.79 6.56 -5.03
N ARG A 148 8.94 6.34 -4.38
CA ARG A 148 10.15 7.15 -4.65
C ARG A 148 10.63 6.98 -6.09
N GLN A 149 10.63 5.75 -6.61
CA GLN A 149 11.03 5.49 -8.00
C GLN A 149 10.07 6.16 -8.99
N ILE A 150 8.76 6.09 -8.77
CA ILE A 150 7.75 6.75 -9.60
C ILE A 150 7.99 8.27 -9.61
N ASN A 151 8.23 8.88 -8.46
CA ASN A 151 8.49 10.32 -8.37
C ASN A 151 9.79 10.71 -9.11
N ASN A 152 10.85 9.94 -8.95
CA ASN A 152 12.13 10.18 -9.65
C ASN A 152 11.96 10.06 -11.16
N LEU A 153 11.30 8.98 -11.65
CA LEU A 153 11.03 8.78 -13.06
C LEU A 153 10.12 9.86 -13.64
N SER A 154 9.13 10.33 -12.89
CA SER A 154 8.25 11.43 -13.28
C SER A 154 9.05 12.73 -13.46
N GLN A 155 9.94 13.04 -12.53
CA GLN A 155 10.80 14.22 -12.60
C GLN A 155 11.79 14.12 -13.76
N GLU A 156 12.41 12.96 -13.95
CA GLU A 156 13.31 12.72 -15.08
C GLU A 156 12.59 12.85 -16.43
N LYS A 157 11.40 12.27 -16.54
CA LYS A 157 10.54 12.42 -17.73
C LYS A 157 10.23 13.89 -18.02
N LYS A 158 9.91 14.67 -16.98
CA LYS A 158 9.66 16.11 -17.14
C LYS A 158 10.90 16.84 -17.66
N ASN A 159 12.04 16.59 -17.04
CA ASN A 159 13.33 17.20 -17.45
C ASN A 159 13.72 16.81 -18.88
N LEU A 160 13.52 15.53 -19.25
CA LEU A 160 13.79 15.06 -20.61
C LEU A 160 12.83 15.72 -21.63
N ASN A 161 11.55 15.82 -21.32
CA ASN A 161 10.57 16.48 -22.18
C ASN A 161 10.92 17.96 -22.41
N GLU A 162 11.35 18.68 -21.37
CA GLU A 162 11.81 20.07 -21.50
C GLU A 162 13.04 20.16 -22.41
N LYS A 163 14.03 19.30 -22.21
CA LYS A 163 15.22 19.25 -23.08
C LYS A 163 14.86 18.90 -24.54
N VAL A 164 13.97 17.95 -24.74
CA VAL A 164 13.50 17.59 -26.10
C VAL A 164 12.75 18.75 -26.73
N THR A 165 11.91 19.45 -26.00
CA THR A 165 11.19 20.62 -26.49
C THR A 165 12.14 21.74 -26.91
N LEU A 166 13.17 22.04 -26.12
CA LEU A 166 14.20 23.00 -26.47
C LEU A 166 15.03 22.54 -27.69
N ALA A 167 15.44 21.27 -27.72
CA ALA A 167 16.19 20.72 -28.85
C ALA A 167 15.38 20.66 -30.14
N ALA A 168 14.05 20.58 -30.05
CA ALA A 168 13.15 20.54 -31.21
C ALA A 168 12.81 21.93 -31.77
N GLN A 169 13.27 23.02 -31.15
CA GLN A 169 13.03 24.36 -31.67
C GLN A 169 13.76 24.54 -32.99
N LEU A 170 13.09 25.14 -33.96
CA LEU A 170 13.69 25.52 -35.23
C LEU A 170 14.64 26.72 -35.01
N ASP A 171 15.63 26.84 -35.86
CA ASP A 171 16.55 27.98 -35.88
C ASP A 171 16.65 28.52 -37.31
N ALA A 172 16.70 29.83 -37.45
CA ALA A 172 16.83 30.53 -38.75
C ALA A 172 18.16 31.25 -38.77
N THR A 173 19.00 30.84 -39.69
CA THR A 173 20.33 31.42 -39.95
C THR A 173 20.45 32.08 -41.32
N ALA A 174 21.57 32.68 -41.63
CA ALA A 174 21.87 33.34 -42.89
C ALA A 174 20.78 34.33 -43.31
N ILE A 175 20.21 35.07 -42.32
CA ILE A 175 19.10 35.98 -42.58
C ILE A 175 19.63 37.17 -43.38
N SER A 176 19.11 37.38 -44.56
CA SER A 176 19.44 38.51 -45.46
C SER A 176 18.18 39.30 -45.78
N VAL A 177 18.28 40.62 -45.66
CA VAL A 177 17.19 41.53 -45.93
C VAL A 177 17.62 42.51 -47.02
N GLU A 178 16.93 42.44 -48.16
CA GLU A 178 17.23 43.26 -49.33
C GLU A 178 16.03 44.17 -49.70
N PRO A 179 16.12 45.49 -49.44
CA PRO A 179 15.18 46.42 -50.00
C PRO A 179 15.34 46.49 -51.55
N ARG A 180 14.27 46.31 -52.28
CA ARG A 180 14.28 46.27 -53.75
C ARG A 180 13.40 47.35 -54.34
N ASN A 181 13.86 47.93 -55.48
CA ASN A 181 13.12 48.90 -56.26
C ASN A 181 12.10 48.21 -57.19
N LYS A 182 11.33 49.03 -57.94
CA LYS A 182 10.32 48.53 -58.91
C LYS A 182 10.89 47.58 -59.98
N ARG A 183 12.18 47.65 -60.27
CA ARG A 183 12.89 46.79 -61.24
C ARG A 183 13.52 45.54 -60.58
N GLY A 184 13.26 45.30 -59.30
CA GLY A 184 13.79 44.14 -58.53
C GLY A 184 15.27 44.28 -58.15
N LYS A 185 15.93 45.40 -58.42
CA LYS A 185 17.33 45.69 -58.02
C LYS A 185 17.35 46.26 -56.60
N THR A 186 18.44 46.07 -55.88
CA THR A 186 18.65 46.64 -54.54
C THR A 186 18.47 48.16 -54.52
N ALA A 187 17.58 48.65 -53.68
CA ALA A 187 17.31 50.08 -53.53
C ALA A 187 18.24 50.66 -52.48
N LYS A 188 18.94 51.78 -52.85
CA LYS A 188 19.85 52.46 -51.93
C LYS A 188 19.14 53.56 -51.13
N LYS A 189 18.01 54.08 -51.58
CA LYS A 189 17.24 55.15 -50.93
C LYS A 189 15.85 54.64 -50.56
N VAL A 190 15.35 54.99 -49.39
CA VAL A 190 14.03 54.57 -48.87
C VAL A 190 12.91 54.87 -49.86
N LYS A 191 12.90 56.02 -50.52
CA LYS A 191 11.88 56.46 -51.51
C LYS A 191 11.76 55.52 -52.74
N ASP A 192 12.85 54.81 -53.05
CA ASP A 192 12.91 53.88 -54.18
C ASP A 192 12.50 52.47 -53.85
N VAL A 193 12.33 52.15 -52.54
CA VAL A 193 11.96 50.79 -52.07
C VAL A 193 10.50 50.54 -52.38
N LYS A 194 10.23 49.44 -53.11
CA LYS A 194 8.88 48.96 -53.47
C LYS A 194 8.63 47.57 -52.89
N LYS A 195 9.67 46.85 -52.51
CA LYS A 195 9.57 45.51 -51.97
C LYS A 195 10.74 45.26 -50.99
N ILE A 196 10.50 44.60 -49.91
CA ILE A 196 11.56 44.09 -48.98
C ILE A 196 11.59 42.55 -49.18
N ALA A 197 12.69 42.02 -49.68
CA ALA A 197 12.94 40.59 -49.74
C ALA A 197 13.68 40.13 -48.51
N ILE A 198 13.18 39.13 -47.84
CA ILE A 198 13.76 38.52 -46.64
C ILE A 198 14.04 37.07 -46.95
N SER A 199 15.29 36.68 -46.97
CA SER A 199 15.75 35.30 -47.21
C SER A 199 16.45 34.79 -45.98
N PHE A 200 16.21 33.57 -45.61
CA PHE A 200 16.84 32.89 -44.47
C PHE A 200 16.85 31.39 -44.69
N THR A 201 17.71 30.71 -43.93
CA THR A 201 17.84 29.26 -43.95
C THR A 201 17.33 28.70 -42.61
N ILE A 202 16.34 27.82 -42.67
CA ILE A 202 15.95 27.00 -41.53
C ILE A 202 16.94 25.89 -41.43
N VAL A 203 17.59 25.75 -40.28
CA VAL A 203 18.64 24.76 -40.04
C VAL A 203 18.05 23.38 -39.91
N LYS A 204 18.77 22.36 -40.36
CA LYS A 204 18.44 20.96 -40.16
C LYS A 204 18.26 20.67 -38.66
N ASN A 205 17.14 20.07 -38.28
CA ASN A 205 16.85 19.66 -36.91
C ASN A 205 16.13 18.31 -36.89
N ILE A 206 16.86 17.26 -36.56
CA ILE A 206 16.35 15.88 -36.50
C ILE A 206 15.38 15.62 -35.34
N THR A 207 15.37 16.52 -34.33
CA THR A 207 14.48 16.42 -33.15
C THR A 207 13.15 17.11 -33.41
N ALA A 208 13.14 18.10 -34.31
CA ALA A 208 11.91 18.80 -34.70
C ALA A 208 10.97 17.89 -35.50
N LYS A 209 9.69 17.92 -35.17
CA LYS A 209 8.70 17.16 -35.94
C LYS A 209 8.64 17.67 -37.36
N THR A 210 8.58 16.79 -38.33
CA THR A 210 8.31 17.10 -39.74
C THR A 210 6.85 17.45 -39.99
N GLY A 211 6.54 18.18 -41.07
CA GLY A 211 5.18 18.55 -41.45
C GLY A 211 5.01 20.04 -41.68
N GLU A 212 3.75 20.45 -41.86
CA GLU A 212 3.42 21.85 -42.07
C GLU A 212 3.76 22.74 -40.87
N ARG A 213 4.48 23.83 -41.14
CA ARG A 213 4.87 24.84 -40.15
C ARG A 213 4.41 26.24 -40.62
N THR A 214 3.99 27.03 -39.67
CA THR A 214 3.65 28.43 -39.91
C THR A 214 4.75 29.33 -39.41
N LEU A 215 5.33 30.10 -40.34
CA LEU A 215 6.32 31.13 -40.01
C LEU A 215 5.61 32.50 -39.95
N TYR A 216 5.90 33.26 -38.91
CA TYR A 216 5.48 34.63 -38.76
C TYR A 216 6.70 35.54 -38.79
N ILE A 217 6.70 36.50 -39.68
CA ILE A 217 7.78 37.49 -39.87
C ILE A 217 7.25 38.84 -39.44
N ARG A 218 7.96 39.50 -38.52
CA ARG A 218 7.68 40.85 -38.08
C ARG A 218 8.78 41.77 -38.57
N ILE A 219 8.40 42.86 -39.22
CA ILE A 219 9.31 43.91 -39.68
C ILE A 219 9.00 45.14 -38.84
N ALA A 220 9.87 45.44 -37.88
CA ALA A 220 9.77 46.63 -37.03
C ALA A 220 10.48 47.83 -37.69
N LYS A 221 9.81 48.96 -37.75
CA LYS A 221 10.33 50.25 -38.18
C LYS A 221 11.28 50.82 -37.13
N PRO A 222 12.02 51.89 -37.42
CA PRO A 222 12.92 52.58 -36.48
C PRO A 222 12.22 53.10 -35.22
N ASP A 223 10.91 53.37 -35.27
CA ASP A 223 10.04 53.75 -34.15
C ASP A 223 9.45 52.57 -33.39
N ASN A 224 9.87 51.34 -33.70
CA ASN A 224 9.37 50.03 -33.17
C ASN A 224 7.93 49.69 -33.58
N ASP A 225 7.27 50.48 -34.44
CA ASP A 225 5.98 50.12 -35.01
C ASP A 225 6.19 49.02 -36.06
N ILE A 226 5.17 48.18 -36.27
CA ILE A 226 5.26 46.97 -37.12
C ILE A 226 4.61 47.28 -38.48
N LEU A 227 5.35 46.97 -39.55
CA LEU A 227 4.78 46.98 -40.91
C LEU A 227 3.70 45.89 -41.01
N THR A 228 2.45 46.28 -41.12
CA THR A 228 1.33 45.35 -41.24
C THR A 228 0.25 45.90 -42.18
N LYS A 229 -0.37 45.00 -42.94
CA LYS A 229 -1.55 45.34 -43.78
C LYS A 229 -2.83 45.44 -42.94
N ASN A 230 -2.86 44.78 -41.78
CA ASN A 230 -4.00 44.81 -40.88
C ASN A 230 -3.52 44.59 -39.45
N PRO A 231 -3.76 45.55 -38.54
CA PRO A 231 -3.39 45.42 -37.11
C PRO A 231 -3.99 44.23 -36.39
N SER A 232 -5.08 43.64 -36.94
CA SER A 232 -5.68 42.43 -36.39
C SER A 232 -4.92 41.16 -36.77
N ASN A 233 -3.91 41.24 -37.63
CA ASN A 233 -3.03 40.10 -37.97
C ASN A 233 -2.09 39.80 -36.83
N THR A 234 -2.52 38.92 -35.92
CA THR A 234 -1.74 38.56 -34.72
C THR A 234 -1.48 37.04 -34.63
N PHE A 235 -0.48 36.66 -33.88
CA PHE A 235 -0.17 35.28 -33.51
C PHE A 235 0.21 35.21 -32.04
N PRO A 236 -0.02 34.05 -31.36
CA PRO A 236 0.34 33.87 -29.97
C PRO A 236 1.86 33.73 -29.82
N TYR A 237 2.42 34.47 -28.86
CA TYR A 237 3.82 34.36 -28.44
C TYR A 237 3.92 34.52 -26.93
N GLU A 238 4.42 33.48 -26.25
CA GLU A 238 4.40 33.44 -24.78
C GLU A 238 2.95 33.70 -24.25
N ASN A 239 2.78 34.70 -23.38
CA ASN A 239 1.49 35.06 -22.77
C ASN A 239 0.80 36.26 -23.45
N ARG A 240 1.16 36.59 -24.71
CA ARG A 240 0.66 37.76 -25.44
C ARG A 240 0.45 37.47 -26.92
N SER A 241 -0.31 38.30 -27.59
CA SER A 241 -0.47 38.29 -29.05
C SER A 241 0.41 39.35 -29.70
N LEU A 242 1.19 38.96 -30.68
CA LEU A 242 2.05 39.85 -31.45
C LEU A 242 1.51 40.05 -32.87
N VAL A 243 1.55 41.30 -33.36
CA VAL A 243 1.23 41.64 -34.75
C VAL A 243 2.33 41.13 -35.67
N TYR A 244 1.98 40.56 -36.82
CA TYR A 244 2.96 40.12 -37.82
C TYR A 244 2.82 40.90 -39.14
N SER A 245 3.92 40.96 -39.90
CA SER A 245 3.97 41.53 -41.26
C SER A 245 3.63 40.50 -42.28
N ILE A 246 4.26 39.32 -42.22
CA ILE A 246 4.11 38.24 -43.18
C ILE A 246 3.81 36.96 -42.46
N LYS A 247 2.84 36.16 -43.00
CA LYS A 247 2.58 34.78 -42.61
C LYS A 247 2.94 33.88 -43.80
N LYS A 248 3.75 32.84 -43.54
CA LYS A 248 4.20 31.88 -44.52
C LYS A 248 4.02 30.45 -44.04
N TYR A 249 3.42 29.61 -44.83
CA TYR A 249 3.37 28.18 -44.61
C TYR A 249 4.54 27.51 -45.32
N ILE A 250 5.17 26.57 -44.67
CA ILE A 250 6.25 25.74 -45.20
C ILE A 250 6.00 24.28 -44.83
N GLU A 251 6.44 23.35 -45.68
CA GLU A 251 6.55 21.93 -45.32
C GLU A 251 7.97 21.70 -44.83
N TYR A 252 8.11 21.42 -43.53
CA TYR A 252 9.42 21.17 -42.94
C TYR A 252 9.70 19.65 -42.93
N THR A 253 10.80 19.24 -43.56
CA THR A 253 11.16 17.84 -43.75
C THR A 253 12.20 17.33 -42.74
N GLY A 254 12.66 18.16 -41.80
CA GLY A 254 13.76 17.85 -40.92
C GLY A 254 15.12 18.22 -41.48
N GLU A 255 15.21 18.57 -42.75
CA GLU A 255 16.44 18.98 -43.43
C GLU A 255 16.54 20.51 -43.53
N GLU A 256 17.72 20.97 -43.93
CA GLU A 256 17.98 22.40 -44.19
C GLU A 256 17.10 22.90 -45.32
N GLN A 257 16.44 24.06 -45.11
CA GLN A 257 15.52 24.63 -46.08
C GLN A 257 15.68 26.14 -46.19
N ASN A 258 15.89 26.61 -47.46
CA ASN A 258 15.96 28.03 -47.76
C ASN A 258 14.53 28.58 -47.99
N VAL A 259 14.23 29.67 -47.27
CA VAL A 259 12.92 30.36 -47.36
C VAL A 259 13.15 31.80 -47.75
N THR A 260 12.35 32.25 -48.72
CA THR A 260 12.31 33.66 -49.11
C THR A 260 10.87 34.19 -49.03
N VAL A 261 10.69 35.30 -48.37
CA VAL A 261 9.40 36.01 -48.28
C VAL A 261 9.55 37.46 -48.71
N TYR A 262 8.44 38.04 -49.13
CA TYR A 262 8.42 39.40 -49.68
C TYR A 262 7.36 40.23 -48.95
N TRP A 263 7.77 41.47 -48.63
CA TRP A 263 6.86 42.51 -48.16
C TRP A 263 6.73 43.59 -49.26
N ASP A 264 5.53 43.80 -49.80
CA ASP A 264 5.24 44.87 -50.74
C ASP A 264 5.00 46.16 -49.95
N VAL A 265 5.77 47.20 -50.28
CA VAL A 265 5.77 48.49 -49.60
C VAL A 265 4.65 49.34 -50.20
N GLU A 266 3.62 49.55 -49.41
CA GLU A 266 2.46 50.39 -49.76
C GLU A 266 2.42 51.70 -48.92
N GLU A 267 3.23 51.78 -47.90
CA GLU A 267 3.29 52.89 -46.95
C GLU A 267 4.62 53.65 -47.05
N TYR A 268 4.66 54.85 -46.43
CA TYR A 268 5.90 55.61 -46.28
C TYR A 268 6.83 54.90 -45.30
N LEU A 269 8.07 54.71 -45.73
CA LEU A 269 9.13 54.19 -44.91
C LEU A 269 10.06 55.29 -44.42
N PRO A 270 10.27 55.52 -43.10
CA PRO A 270 11.28 56.44 -42.60
C PRO A 270 12.70 55.87 -42.81
N ALA A 271 13.67 56.75 -42.98
CA ALA A 271 15.08 56.36 -42.93
C ALA A 271 15.45 55.91 -41.52
N GLY A 272 16.32 54.90 -41.38
CA GLY A 272 16.76 54.38 -40.12
C GLY A 272 17.00 52.88 -40.08
N THR A 273 17.13 52.31 -38.90
CA THR A 273 17.37 50.89 -38.69
C THR A 273 16.06 50.14 -38.44
N TYR A 274 15.85 49.12 -39.20
CA TYR A 274 14.73 48.22 -39.14
C TYR A 274 15.17 46.88 -38.56
N HIS A 275 14.24 46.18 -37.89
CA HIS A 275 14.48 44.88 -37.32
C HIS A 275 13.51 43.83 -37.90
N VAL A 276 14.04 42.75 -38.35
CA VAL A 276 13.24 41.59 -38.77
C VAL A 276 13.33 40.52 -37.72
N TYR A 277 12.17 40.01 -37.28
CA TYR A 277 12.06 38.91 -36.34
C TYR A 277 11.30 37.78 -37.00
N ILE A 278 11.78 36.57 -36.89
CA ILE A 278 11.21 35.36 -37.47
C ILE A 278 10.76 34.45 -36.32
N PHE A 279 9.53 34.00 -36.39
CA PHE A 279 8.92 33.13 -35.41
C PHE A 279 8.37 31.86 -36.04
N ALA A 280 8.53 30.75 -35.34
CA ALA A 280 7.90 29.46 -35.65
C ALA A 280 7.49 28.77 -34.34
N ASP A 281 6.39 28.02 -34.33
CA ASP A 281 5.93 27.21 -33.22
C ASP A 281 5.88 27.96 -31.86
N GLY A 282 5.55 29.26 -31.91
CA GLY A 282 5.47 30.10 -30.71
C GLY A 282 6.81 30.55 -30.13
N THR A 283 7.93 30.35 -30.85
CA THR A 283 9.26 30.80 -30.45
C THR A 283 9.87 31.69 -31.52
N MET A 284 10.77 32.61 -31.09
CA MET A 284 11.57 33.43 -32.01
C MET A 284 12.77 32.57 -32.48
N ILE A 285 12.82 32.30 -33.79
CA ILE A 285 13.83 31.44 -34.41
C ILE A 285 14.96 32.23 -35.09
N GLY A 286 14.84 33.52 -35.24
CA GLY A 286 15.88 34.36 -35.82
C GLY A 286 15.53 35.81 -35.81
N GLN A 287 16.56 36.68 -35.91
CA GLN A 287 16.42 38.13 -36.02
C GLN A 287 17.57 38.73 -36.82
N GLN A 288 17.30 39.81 -37.48
CA GLN A 288 18.29 40.58 -38.26
C GLN A 288 17.92 42.05 -38.31
N ALA A 289 18.92 42.89 -38.09
CA ALA A 289 18.76 44.33 -38.33
C ALA A 289 19.30 44.72 -39.70
N PHE A 290 18.64 45.69 -40.33
CA PHE A 290 19.09 46.30 -41.56
C PHE A 290 18.77 47.79 -41.60
N SER A 291 19.55 48.57 -42.33
CA SER A 291 19.39 50.02 -42.36
C SER A 291 19.00 50.50 -43.76
N MET A 292 18.11 51.45 -43.79
CA MET A 292 17.71 52.15 -45.02
C MET A 292 17.99 53.65 -44.88
N LYS A 293 18.52 54.28 -45.93
CA LYS A 293 18.90 55.71 -45.98
C LYS A 293 18.01 56.53 -46.85
#